data_3d9e4316fd87b92e6433b079eb7b4d23
#
_entry.id   3d9e4316fd87b92e6433b079eb7b4d23
#
_cell.length_a   1.000
_cell.length_b   1.000
_cell.length_c   1.000
_cell.angle_alpha   90.00
_cell.angle_beta   90.00
_cell.angle_gamma   90.00
#
_symmetry.space_group_name_H-M   'P 1'
#
loop_
_entity.id
_entity.type
_entity.pdbx_description
1 polymer ?
#
loop_
_entity_poly.entity_id
_entity_poly.type
_entity_poly.pdbx_seq_one_letter_code
_entity_poly.pdbx_strand_id
1 'polypeptide(L)'
;LIQATEWLNDDLAMLVAVLLFGLTYVPLSSGVWGRSILRRGPTPRELTSGILALGLAPPGERLQHWANLLTQTLQVRQLGHEPPPAELRSALEPTVSANGQVLWVPPVAELPGFTLWARDRGGRLFSRGDRRLAQRLSELVAQTIQAHDAYVRGASDERERIADDLHDDLGAKLLSLVHASGQTDPAVSSQAREALEEMRLSVRNLKAQPLPVADVLA
;
A
#
# COMPACT_ATOMS: atom_id res chain seq x y z
N LEU A 1 36.06 22.58 62.19
CA LEU A 1 36.17 22.66 60.73
C LEU A 1 36.14 21.27 60.06
N ILE A 2 36.80 20.25 60.64
CA ILE A 2 36.88 18.90 60.03
C ILE A 2 35.50 18.19 60.04
N GLN A 3 34.68 18.35 61.10
CA GLN A 3 33.34 17.74 61.17
C GLN A 3 32.33 18.33 60.14
N ALA A 4 32.48 19.58 59.76
CA ALA A 4 31.58 20.22 58.79
C ALA A 4 31.81 19.76 57.35
N THR A 5 33.02 19.30 57.03
CA THR A 5 33.36 18.79 55.73
C THR A 5 32.88 17.36 55.50
N GLU A 6 32.76 16.52 56.53
CA GLU A 6 32.21 15.19 56.46
C GLU A 6 30.70 15.20 56.17
N TRP A 7 29.96 16.07 56.86
CA TRP A 7 28.53 16.21 56.64
C TRP A 7 28.18 16.74 55.22
N LEU A 8 28.98 17.67 54.72
CA LEU A 8 28.80 18.18 53.37
C LEU A 8 29.06 17.08 52.30
N ASN A 9 29.97 16.14 52.57
CA ASN A 9 30.30 15.06 51.67
C ASN A 9 29.17 14.02 51.64
N ASP A 10 28.54 13.69 52.76
CA ASP A 10 27.45 12.73 52.83
C ASP A 10 26.17 13.27 52.18
N ASP A 11 25.83 14.54 52.39
CA ASP A 11 24.69 15.18 51.75
C ASP A 11 24.89 15.28 50.23
N LEU A 12 26.11 15.58 49.80
CA LEU A 12 26.45 15.64 48.38
C LEU A 12 26.45 14.26 47.71
N ALA A 13 26.92 13.24 48.43
CA ALA A 13 26.87 11.85 47.97
C ALA A 13 25.42 11.34 47.85
N MET A 14 24.57 11.69 48.83
CA MET A 14 23.14 11.34 48.78
C MET A 14 22.43 12.05 47.65
N LEU A 15 22.72 13.32 47.40
CA LEU A 15 22.15 14.10 46.29
C LEU A 15 22.56 13.52 44.92
N VAL A 16 23.82 13.15 44.77
CA VAL A 16 24.33 12.48 43.55
C VAL A 16 23.69 11.11 43.38
N ALA A 17 23.52 10.31 44.44
CA ALA A 17 22.86 9.02 44.38
C ALA A 17 21.36 9.13 43.94
N VAL A 18 20.63 10.12 44.50
CA VAL A 18 19.24 10.40 44.13
C VAL A 18 19.13 10.88 42.69
N LEU A 19 20.05 11.74 42.22
CA LEU A 19 20.11 12.20 40.85
C LEU A 19 20.43 11.06 39.89
N LEU A 20 21.40 10.20 40.18
CA LEU A 20 21.73 9.02 39.39
C LEU A 20 20.57 8.03 39.34
N PHE A 21 19.91 7.79 40.47
CA PHE A 21 18.73 6.94 40.55
C PHE A 21 17.58 7.52 39.73
N GLY A 22 17.29 8.81 39.84
CA GLY A 22 16.28 9.50 39.03
C GLY A 22 16.59 9.44 37.54
N LEU A 23 17.87 9.69 37.19
CA LEU A 23 18.31 9.69 35.77
C LEU A 23 18.26 8.30 35.14
N THR A 24 18.44 7.24 35.92
CA THR A 24 18.42 5.84 35.42
C THR A 24 17.05 5.20 35.57
N TYR A 25 16.37 5.40 36.70
CA TYR A 25 15.10 4.76 37.04
C TYR A 25 13.91 5.33 36.24
N VAL A 26 13.85 6.66 36.07
CA VAL A 26 12.74 7.30 35.36
C VAL A 26 12.68 6.88 33.88
N PRO A 27 13.78 6.91 33.11
CA PRO A 27 13.74 6.40 31.74
C PRO A 27 13.55 4.87 31.65
N LEU A 28 14.05 4.13 32.65
CA LEU A 28 13.89 2.67 32.69
C LEU A 28 12.44 2.28 33.00
N SER A 29 11.82 2.92 34.00
CA SER A 29 10.41 2.68 34.39
C SER A 29 9.40 3.23 33.39
N SER A 30 9.73 4.35 32.74
CA SER A 30 8.87 4.93 31.70
C SER A 30 8.91 4.21 30.35
N GLY A 31 9.77 3.19 30.22
CA GLY A 31 9.94 2.45 28.98
C GLY A 31 10.49 3.28 27.81
N VAL A 32 11.05 4.48 28.10
CA VAL A 32 11.61 5.36 27.07
C VAL A 32 12.81 4.72 26.39
N TRP A 33 13.65 4.00 27.14
CA TRP A 33 14.80 3.28 26.58
C TRP A 33 14.39 2.04 25.77
N GLY A 34 13.39 1.31 26.23
CA GLY A 34 12.85 0.17 25.48
C GLY A 34 12.20 0.62 24.16
N ARG A 35 11.63 1.84 24.13
CA ARG A 35 11.04 2.42 22.93
C ARG A 35 12.09 2.88 21.89
N SER A 36 13.27 3.30 22.32
CA SER A 36 14.30 3.85 21.42
C SER A 36 15.21 2.77 20.80
N ILE A 37 15.49 1.69 21.53
CA ILE A 37 16.48 0.69 21.11
C ILE A 37 15.86 -0.43 20.26
N LEU A 38 14.56 -0.71 20.37
CA LEU A 38 13.88 -1.82 19.68
C LEU A 38 12.96 -1.39 18.51
N ARG A 39 12.88 -0.10 18.22
CA ARG A 39 12.11 0.38 17.05
C ARG A 39 12.92 0.28 15.77
N ARG A 40 13.10 -0.93 15.26
CA ARG A 40 13.29 -1.14 13.83
C ARG A 40 11.90 -1.25 13.18
N GLY A 41 11.16 -0.14 13.17
CA GLY A 41 10.04 0.02 12.26
C GLY A 41 10.59 0.07 10.83
N PRO A 42 9.77 -0.26 9.82
CA PRO A 42 10.19 -0.17 8.44
C PRO A 42 10.68 1.26 8.14
N THR A 43 11.74 1.35 7.36
CA THR A 43 12.24 2.64 6.90
C THR A 43 11.21 3.32 6.00
N PRO A 44 11.25 4.65 5.83
CA PRO A 44 10.35 5.34 4.90
C PRO A 44 10.41 4.75 3.48
N ARG A 45 11.56 4.27 3.05
CA ARG A 45 11.73 3.60 1.74
C ARG A 45 11.00 2.26 1.68
N GLU A 46 11.09 1.44 2.71
CA GLU A 46 10.39 0.15 2.80
C GLU A 46 8.87 0.35 2.82
N LEU A 47 8.38 1.38 3.51
CA LEU A 47 6.95 1.73 3.51
C LEU A 47 6.48 2.15 2.12
N THR A 48 7.22 3.04 1.46
CA THR A 48 6.87 3.52 0.11
C THR A 48 6.90 2.37 -0.89
N SER A 49 7.95 1.53 -0.86
CA SER A 49 8.03 0.36 -1.75
C SER A 49 6.93 -0.66 -1.49
N GLY A 50 6.55 -0.88 -0.22
CA GLY A 50 5.46 -1.77 0.14
C GLY A 50 4.09 -1.28 -0.34
N ILE A 51 3.81 0.03 -0.22
CA ILE A 51 2.56 0.64 -0.71
C ILE A 51 2.50 0.59 -2.24
N LEU A 52 3.60 0.91 -2.93
CA LEU A 52 3.70 0.82 -4.38
C LEU A 52 3.51 -0.63 -4.86
N ALA A 53 4.22 -1.58 -4.26
CA ALA A 53 4.09 -3.00 -4.60
C ALA A 53 2.65 -3.50 -4.45
N LEU A 54 1.94 -3.05 -3.39
CA LEU A 54 0.55 -3.38 -3.17
C LEU A 54 -0.36 -2.76 -4.25
N GLY A 55 -0.16 -1.49 -4.58
CA GLY A 55 -0.96 -0.80 -5.58
C GLY A 55 -0.82 -1.38 -6.99
N LEU A 56 0.40 -1.82 -7.34
CA LEU A 56 0.72 -2.41 -8.65
C LEU A 56 0.42 -3.91 -8.73
N ALA A 57 0.23 -4.58 -7.58
CA ALA A 57 -0.05 -6.00 -7.54
C ALA A 57 -1.41 -6.33 -8.18
N PRO A 58 -1.53 -7.50 -8.82
CA PRO A 58 -2.82 -8.00 -9.29
C PRO A 58 -3.78 -8.19 -8.10
N PRO A 59 -5.10 -8.07 -8.31
CA PRO A 59 -6.10 -8.12 -7.22
C PRO A 59 -5.95 -9.33 -6.28
N GLY A 60 -5.57 -10.49 -6.81
CA GLY A 60 -5.38 -11.71 -6.02
C GLY A 60 -4.21 -11.67 -5.05
N GLU A 61 -3.20 -10.83 -5.28
CA GLU A 61 -1.98 -10.71 -4.46
C GLU A 61 -2.04 -9.52 -3.49
N ARG A 62 -2.90 -8.54 -3.74
CA ARG A 62 -3.03 -7.32 -2.93
C ARG A 62 -3.29 -7.61 -1.46
N LEU A 63 -4.10 -8.63 -1.18
CA LEU A 63 -4.41 -9.06 0.19
C LEU A 63 -3.15 -9.45 0.97
N GLN A 64 -2.28 -10.23 0.35
CA GLN A 64 -1.03 -10.69 0.97
C GLN A 64 -0.06 -9.53 1.21
N HIS A 65 0.06 -8.61 0.23
CA HIS A 65 0.88 -7.41 0.38
C HIS A 65 0.36 -6.51 1.51
N TRP A 66 -0.97 -6.34 1.63
CA TRP A 66 -1.57 -5.57 2.70
C TRP A 66 -1.34 -6.17 4.08
N ALA A 67 -1.54 -7.48 4.22
CA ALA A 67 -1.25 -8.21 5.45
C ALA A 67 0.21 -8.07 5.88
N ASN A 68 1.14 -8.21 4.94
CA ASN A 68 2.57 -8.06 5.19
C ASN A 68 2.92 -6.62 5.60
N LEU A 69 2.37 -5.61 4.93
CA LEU A 69 2.60 -4.21 5.24
C LEU A 69 2.14 -3.85 6.65
N LEU A 70 0.94 -4.29 7.05
CA LEU A 70 0.41 -4.10 8.41
C LEU A 70 1.29 -4.80 9.45
N THR A 71 1.66 -6.06 9.18
CA THR A 71 2.46 -6.86 10.12
C THR A 71 3.84 -6.25 10.35
N GLN A 72 4.51 -5.81 9.31
CA GLN A 72 5.85 -5.22 9.39
C GLN A 72 5.79 -3.83 10.04
N THR A 73 4.83 -3.01 9.66
CA THR A 73 4.74 -1.61 10.12
C THR A 73 4.30 -1.52 11.58
N LEU A 74 3.31 -2.29 11.97
CA LEU A 74 2.76 -2.30 13.33
C LEU A 74 3.44 -3.33 14.24
N GLN A 75 4.35 -4.15 13.67
CA GLN A 75 5.10 -5.18 14.40
C GLN A 75 4.21 -6.11 15.21
N VAL A 76 3.10 -6.52 14.61
CA VAL A 76 2.15 -7.43 15.23
C VAL A 76 2.62 -8.89 15.12
N ARG A 77 2.23 -9.70 16.08
CA ARG A 77 2.53 -11.13 16.05
C ARG A 77 1.48 -11.93 15.28
N GLN A 78 0.24 -11.51 15.41
CA GLN A 78 -0.89 -12.23 14.84
C GLN A 78 -1.83 -11.24 14.16
N LEU A 79 -2.18 -11.58 12.95
CA LEU A 79 -3.14 -10.87 12.11
C LEU A 79 -4.17 -11.90 11.66
N GLY A 80 -5.44 -11.56 11.75
CA GLY A 80 -6.52 -12.46 11.35
C GLY A 80 -7.67 -11.72 10.69
N HIS A 81 -8.45 -12.49 9.95
CA HIS A 81 -9.70 -12.05 9.34
C HIS A 81 -10.90 -12.24 10.27
N GLU A 82 -10.66 -12.66 11.51
CA GLU A 82 -11.75 -12.83 12.47
C GLU A 82 -12.47 -11.50 12.71
N PRO A 83 -13.79 -11.55 12.89
CA PRO A 83 -14.54 -10.35 13.16
C PRO A 83 -14.01 -9.70 14.45
N PRO A 84 -13.88 -8.38 14.48
CA PRO A 84 -13.39 -7.69 15.66
C PRO A 84 -14.36 -7.88 16.84
N PRO A 85 -13.91 -7.65 18.07
CA PRO A 85 -14.78 -7.57 19.25
C PRO A 85 -16.00 -6.70 18.98
N ALA A 86 -17.11 -7.01 19.60
CA ALA A 86 -18.41 -6.35 19.34
C ALA A 86 -18.32 -4.82 19.42
N GLU A 87 -17.48 -4.31 20.33
CA GLU A 87 -17.22 -2.88 20.54
C GLU A 87 -16.59 -2.18 19.32
N LEU A 88 -15.89 -2.91 18.47
CA LEU A 88 -15.14 -2.37 17.33
C LEU A 88 -15.80 -2.62 15.97
N ARG A 89 -16.86 -3.43 15.93
CA ARG A 89 -17.53 -3.85 14.67
C ARG A 89 -18.12 -2.70 13.87
N SER A 90 -18.58 -1.65 14.54
CA SER A 90 -19.20 -0.48 13.90
C SER A 90 -18.20 0.60 13.52
N ALA A 91 -16.91 0.41 13.84
CA ALA A 91 -15.89 1.41 13.55
C ALA A 91 -15.55 1.42 12.05
N LEU A 92 -15.72 2.56 11.42
CA LEU A 92 -15.34 2.83 10.02
C LEU A 92 -13.87 3.26 9.87
N GLU A 93 -13.22 3.53 11.00
CA GLU A 93 -11.79 3.91 11.05
C GLU A 93 -11.01 2.93 11.92
N PRO A 94 -9.69 2.82 11.73
CA PRO A 94 -8.85 2.01 12.59
C PRO A 94 -9.04 2.38 14.06
N THR A 95 -9.38 1.41 14.87
CA THR A 95 -9.76 1.63 16.28
C THR A 95 -9.07 0.61 17.18
N VAL A 96 -8.55 1.10 18.30
CA VAL A 96 -7.89 0.30 19.34
C VAL A 96 -8.90 -0.03 20.42
N SER A 97 -8.91 -1.28 20.88
CA SER A 97 -9.72 -1.72 22.02
C SER A 97 -9.35 -0.99 23.30
N ALA A 98 -10.29 -0.91 24.25
CA ALA A 98 -10.09 -0.21 25.54
C ALA A 98 -8.85 -0.69 26.31
N ASN A 99 -8.52 -1.98 26.23
CA ASN A 99 -7.35 -2.58 26.86
C ASN A 99 -6.05 -2.47 26.02
N GLY A 100 -6.11 -1.90 24.82
CA GLY A 100 -4.96 -1.75 23.93
C GLY A 100 -4.42 -3.04 23.33
N GLN A 101 -5.09 -4.17 23.49
CA GLN A 101 -4.60 -5.46 23.01
C GLN A 101 -4.97 -5.74 21.56
N VAL A 102 -6.05 -5.12 21.08
CA VAL A 102 -6.59 -5.33 19.74
C VAL A 102 -6.63 -4.01 18.99
N LEU A 103 -6.15 -4.02 17.75
CA LEU A 103 -6.36 -2.96 16.78
C LEU A 103 -7.19 -3.52 15.63
N TRP A 104 -8.35 -2.93 15.40
CA TRP A 104 -9.17 -3.20 14.23
C TRP A 104 -8.80 -2.24 13.11
N VAL A 105 -8.55 -2.79 11.93
CA VAL A 105 -8.38 -2.04 10.68
C VAL A 105 -9.56 -2.42 9.79
N PRO A 106 -10.48 -1.48 9.50
CA PRO A 106 -11.66 -1.75 8.68
C PRO A 106 -11.27 -2.08 7.22
N PRO A 107 -12.20 -2.58 6.41
CA PRO A 107 -11.99 -2.81 5.00
C PRO A 107 -11.49 -1.54 4.28
N VAL A 108 -10.56 -1.71 3.34
CA VAL A 108 -9.95 -0.63 2.58
C VAL A 108 -10.04 -0.96 1.09
N ALA A 109 -10.74 -0.13 0.32
CA ALA A 109 -11.07 -0.42 -1.08
C ALA A 109 -11.70 -1.82 -1.22
N GLU A 110 -11.06 -2.71 -1.98
CA GLU A 110 -11.49 -4.11 -2.15
C GLU A 110 -10.93 -5.07 -1.08
N LEU A 111 -10.04 -4.57 -0.20
CA LEU A 111 -9.35 -5.39 0.79
C LEU A 111 -10.21 -5.56 2.03
N PRO A 112 -10.30 -6.77 2.58
CA PRO A 112 -11.06 -7.02 3.79
C PRO A 112 -10.42 -6.37 5.02
N GLY A 113 -11.21 -6.17 6.07
CA GLY A 113 -10.70 -5.69 7.34
C GLY A 113 -9.85 -6.74 8.07
N PHE A 114 -8.97 -6.26 8.92
CA PHE A 114 -8.07 -7.08 9.72
C PHE A 114 -8.19 -6.77 11.21
N THR A 115 -8.20 -7.84 12.01
CA THR A 115 -8.01 -7.77 13.46
C THR A 115 -6.55 -8.09 13.78
N LEU A 116 -5.89 -7.16 14.45
CA LEU A 116 -4.48 -7.29 14.84
C LEU A 116 -4.39 -7.44 16.34
N TRP A 117 -3.63 -8.43 16.80
CA TRP A 117 -3.40 -8.67 18.23
C TRP A 117 -2.00 -8.23 18.64
N ALA A 118 -1.93 -7.55 19.78
CA ALA A 118 -0.67 -7.17 20.39
C ALA A 118 0.11 -8.41 20.82
N ARG A 119 1.45 -8.27 20.90
CA ARG A 119 2.33 -9.36 21.37
C ARG A 119 2.01 -9.74 22.81
N ASP A 120 1.82 -11.03 23.07
CA ASP A 120 1.69 -11.61 24.41
C ASP A 120 2.95 -11.43 25.27
N ARG A 121 2.77 -11.41 26.61
CA ARG A 121 3.83 -11.42 27.63
C ARG A 121 4.81 -10.24 27.57
N GLY A 122 4.33 -9.06 27.95
CA GLY A 122 5.18 -7.86 28.05
C GLY A 122 5.41 -7.18 26.71
N GLY A 123 4.71 -7.58 25.68
CA GLY A 123 4.65 -6.88 24.40
C GLY A 123 3.94 -5.55 24.52
N ARG A 124 4.28 -4.66 23.64
CA ARG A 124 3.70 -3.31 23.58
C ARG A 124 2.23 -3.39 23.17
N LEU A 125 1.36 -2.76 23.95
CA LEU A 125 -0.03 -2.52 23.60
C LEU A 125 -0.13 -1.50 22.46
N PHE A 126 -1.21 -1.56 21.70
CA PHE A 126 -1.50 -0.58 20.67
C PHE A 126 -1.78 0.80 21.31
N SER A 127 -1.23 1.82 20.70
CA SER A 127 -1.33 3.20 21.14
C SER A 127 -2.16 4.04 20.16
N ARG A 128 -2.49 5.28 20.57
CA ARG A 128 -3.07 6.27 19.66
C ARG A 128 -2.18 6.57 18.43
N GLY A 129 -0.86 6.41 18.59
CA GLY A 129 0.10 6.54 17.49
C GLY A 129 -0.05 5.43 16.45
N ASP A 130 -0.25 4.19 16.91
CA ASP A 130 -0.44 3.04 16.03
C ASP A 130 -1.78 3.14 15.26
N ARG A 131 -2.83 3.62 15.92
CA ARG A 131 -4.11 3.92 15.28
C ARG A 131 -3.94 4.94 14.14
N ARG A 132 -3.27 6.07 14.42
CA ARG A 132 -3.02 7.11 13.40
C ARG A 132 -2.18 6.59 12.24
N LEU A 133 -1.19 5.75 12.54
CA LEU A 133 -0.36 5.13 11.53
C LEU A 133 -1.18 4.18 10.65
N ALA A 134 -1.99 3.30 11.26
CA ALA A 134 -2.90 2.42 10.52
C ALA A 134 -3.87 3.21 9.64
N GLN A 135 -4.44 4.31 10.15
CA GLN A 135 -5.33 5.17 9.39
C GLN A 135 -4.63 5.77 8.15
N ARG A 136 -3.45 6.35 8.33
CA ARG A 136 -2.68 6.91 7.21
C ARG A 136 -2.28 5.87 6.18
N LEU A 137 -1.90 4.66 6.63
CA LEU A 137 -1.60 3.55 5.72
C LEU A 137 -2.84 3.14 4.93
N SER A 138 -3.99 3.02 5.58
CA SER A 138 -5.27 2.69 4.93
C SER A 138 -5.64 3.73 3.87
N GLU A 139 -5.50 5.01 4.19
CA GLU A 139 -5.77 6.12 3.27
C GLU A 139 -4.82 6.07 2.04
N LEU A 140 -3.51 5.91 2.27
CA LEU A 140 -2.53 5.84 1.19
C LEU A 140 -2.73 4.62 0.30
N VAL A 141 -3.02 3.47 0.89
CA VAL A 141 -3.30 2.23 0.14
C VAL A 141 -4.58 2.39 -0.70
N ALA A 142 -5.65 2.95 -0.12
CA ALA A 142 -6.88 3.22 -0.86
C ALA A 142 -6.64 4.13 -2.07
N GLN A 143 -5.91 5.23 -1.86
CA GLN A 143 -5.57 6.17 -2.93
C GLN A 143 -4.71 5.52 -4.01
N THR A 144 -3.73 4.71 -3.64
CA THR A 144 -2.83 4.04 -4.59
C THR A 144 -3.58 3.01 -5.44
N ILE A 145 -4.44 2.20 -4.83
CA ILE A 145 -5.28 1.24 -5.54
C ILE A 145 -6.23 1.98 -6.50
N GLN A 146 -6.93 3.01 -6.02
CA GLN A 146 -7.87 3.78 -6.84
C GLN A 146 -7.17 4.47 -8.02
N ALA A 147 -6.01 5.06 -7.81
CA ALA A 147 -5.23 5.71 -8.86
C ALA A 147 -4.77 4.70 -9.92
N HIS A 148 -4.26 3.54 -9.49
CA HIS A 148 -3.85 2.47 -10.39
C HIS A 148 -5.03 1.92 -11.21
N ASP A 149 -6.14 1.63 -10.56
CA ASP A 149 -7.33 1.09 -11.24
C ASP A 149 -7.95 2.12 -12.20
N ALA A 150 -7.89 3.42 -11.86
CA ALA A 150 -8.33 4.48 -12.77
C ALA A 150 -7.40 4.58 -13.99
N TYR A 151 -6.08 4.47 -13.79
CA TYR A 151 -5.11 4.45 -14.87
C TYR A 151 -5.32 3.26 -15.81
N VAL A 152 -5.48 2.05 -15.27
CA VAL A 152 -5.71 0.83 -16.07
C VAL A 152 -7.00 0.95 -16.88
N ARG A 153 -8.09 1.42 -16.27
CA ARG A 153 -9.35 1.65 -16.98
C ARG A 153 -9.19 2.69 -18.09
N GLY A 154 -8.63 3.87 -17.78
CA GLY A 154 -8.44 4.92 -18.77
C GLY A 154 -7.58 4.50 -19.96
N ALA A 155 -6.54 3.71 -19.71
CA ALA A 155 -5.70 3.17 -20.78
C ALA A 155 -6.43 2.10 -21.60
N SER A 156 -7.32 1.31 -21.00
CA SER A 156 -8.17 0.35 -21.71
C SER A 156 -9.19 1.06 -22.60
N ASP A 157 -9.88 2.05 -22.06
CA ASP A 157 -10.88 2.85 -22.76
C ASP A 157 -10.25 3.57 -23.97
N GLU A 158 -9.04 4.13 -23.78
CA GLU A 158 -8.33 4.79 -24.87
C GLU A 158 -7.89 3.84 -25.97
N ARG A 159 -7.44 2.62 -25.62
CA ARG A 159 -7.14 1.59 -26.62
C ARG A 159 -8.37 1.15 -27.40
N GLU A 160 -9.50 0.99 -26.73
CA GLU A 160 -10.75 0.66 -27.38
C GLU A 160 -11.17 1.76 -28.34
N ARG A 161 -11.09 3.02 -27.92
CA ARG A 161 -11.37 4.19 -28.76
C ARG A 161 -10.46 4.24 -30.00
N ILE A 162 -9.14 4.06 -29.81
CA ILE A 162 -8.19 4.03 -30.94
C ILE A 162 -8.50 2.88 -31.89
N ALA A 163 -8.85 1.72 -31.36
CA ALA A 163 -9.18 0.55 -32.17
C ALA A 163 -10.44 0.79 -33.02
N ASP A 164 -11.45 1.45 -32.45
CA ASP A 164 -12.69 1.79 -33.14
C ASP A 164 -12.45 2.88 -34.20
N ASP A 165 -11.71 3.94 -33.87
CA ASP A 165 -11.31 5.00 -34.82
C ASP A 165 -10.54 4.42 -36.04
N LEU A 166 -9.60 3.49 -35.79
CA LEU A 166 -8.86 2.81 -36.85
C LEU A 166 -9.76 1.94 -37.69
N HIS A 167 -10.68 1.21 -37.06
CA HIS A 167 -11.62 0.35 -37.79
C HIS A 167 -12.51 1.16 -38.73
N ASP A 168 -13.09 2.24 -38.24
CA ASP A 168 -14.06 3.04 -38.98
C ASP A 168 -13.39 3.91 -40.05
N ASP A 169 -12.30 4.60 -39.73
CA ASP A 169 -11.68 5.54 -40.69
C ASP A 169 -10.82 4.82 -41.74
N LEU A 170 -9.87 3.98 -41.30
CA LEU A 170 -9.00 3.24 -42.24
C LEU A 170 -9.74 2.09 -42.92
N GLY A 171 -10.63 1.39 -42.22
CA GLY A 171 -11.42 0.31 -42.76
C GLY A 171 -12.33 0.78 -43.91
N ALA A 172 -13.02 1.92 -43.70
CA ALA A 172 -13.86 2.52 -44.73
C ALA A 172 -13.05 2.96 -45.97
N LYS A 173 -11.88 3.60 -45.76
CA LYS A 173 -11.00 4.03 -46.84
C LYS A 173 -10.42 2.89 -47.63
N LEU A 174 -9.92 1.83 -46.98
CA LEU A 174 -9.39 0.62 -47.64
C LEU A 174 -10.47 -0.11 -48.38
N LEU A 175 -11.67 -0.25 -47.81
CA LEU A 175 -12.80 -0.89 -48.48
C LEU A 175 -13.24 -0.10 -49.73
N SER A 176 -13.25 1.22 -49.66
CA SER A 176 -13.52 2.11 -50.80
C SER A 176 -12.48 1.91 -51.91
N LEU A 177 -11.19 1.77 -51.51
CA LEU A 177 -10.10 1.52 -52.46
C LEU A 177 -10.26 0.14 -53.14
N VAL A 178 -10.61 -0.89 -52.42
CA VAL A 178 -10.91 -2.24 -52.96
C VAL A 178 -12.04 -2.19 -54.00
N HIS A 179 -13.10 -1.45 -53.69
CA HIS A 179 -14.24 -1.32 -54.62
C HIS A 179 -13.87 -0.51 -55.87
N ALA A 180 -13.17 0.61 -55.69
CA ALA A 180 -12.79 1.47 -56.82
C ALA A 180 -11.77 0.80 -57.77
N SER A 181 -10.82 0.02 -57.26
CA SER A 181 -9.75 -0.62 -58.02
C SER A 181 -10.12 -2.00 -58.56
N GLY A 182 -11.19 -2.62 -58.06
CA GLY A 182 -11.49 -4.02 -58.28
C GLY A 182 -11.71 -4.42 -59.75
N GLN A 183 -12.10 -3.47 -60.64
CA GLN A 183 -12.25 -3.69 -62.08
C GLN A 183 -11.14 -3.07 -62.92
N THR A 184 -10.41 -2.08 -62.38
CA THR A 184 -9.46 -1.26 -63.13
C THR A 184 -8.00 -1.69 -62.88
N ASP A 185 -7.68 -2.10 -61.65
CA ASP A 185 -6.32 -2.53 -61.27
C ASP A 185 -6.37 -3.67 -60.23
N PRO A 186 -6.30 -4.94 -60.64
CA PRO A 186 -6.34 -6.09 -59.74
C PRO A 186 -5.20 -6.11 -58.72
N ALA A 187 -4.02 -5.53 -59.03
CA ALA A 187 -2.88 -5.49 -58.10
C ALA A 187 -3.15 -4.54 -56.92
N VAL A 188 -3.69 -3.35 -57.20
CA VAL A 188 -4.08 -2.39 -56.16
C VAL A 188 -5.21 -2.94 -55.27
N SER A 189 -6.18 -3.63 -55.88
CA SER A 189 -7.27 -4.29 -55.13
C SER A 189 -6.74 -5.37 -54.19
N SER A 190 -5.74 -6.15 -54.64
CA SER A 190 -5.11 -7.19 -53.83
C SER A 190 -4.34 -6.59 -52.63
N GLN A 191 -3.54 -5.56 -52.89
CA GLN A 191 -2.79 -4.85 -51.82
C GLN A 191 -3.72 -4.20 -50.78
N ALA A 192 -4.82 -3.59 -51.23
CA ALA A 192 -5.79 -2.99 -50.34
C ALA A 192 -6.50 -4.03 -49.45
N ARG A 193 -6.77 -5.23 -49.97
CA ARG A 193 -7.32 -6.32 -49.15
C ARG A 193 -6.32 -6.84 -48.13
N GLU A 194 -5.06 -6.99 -48.50
CA GLU A 194 -3.99 -7.41 -47.60
C GLU A 194 -3.83 -6.39 -46.48
N ALA A 195 -3.75 -5.08 -46.78
CA ALA A 195 -3.71 -4.03 -45.78
C ALA A 195 -4.93 -4.01 -44.86
N LEU A 196 -6.13 -4.33 -45.36
CA LEU A 196 -7.35 -4.45 -44.55
C LEU A 196 -7.26 -5.59 -43.54
N GLU A 197 -6.71 -6.74 -43.95
CA GLU A 197 -6.53 -7.88 -43.05
C GLU A 197 -5.44 -7.62 -42.01
N GLU A 198 -4.32 -6.98 -42.36
CA GLU A 198 -3.29 -6.56 -41.42
C GLU A 198 -3.84 -5.56 -40.39
N MET A 199 -4.61 -4.57 -40.84
CA MET A 199 -5.28 -3.63 -39.97
C MET A 199 -6.21 -4.35 -38.98
N ARG A 200 -7.04 -5.28 -39.44
CA ARG A 200 -7.96 -6.06 -38.59
C ARG A 200 -7.21 -6.88 -37.56
N LEU A 201 -6.06 -7.46 -37.90
CA LEU A 201 -5.19 -8.17 -36.96
C LEU A 201 -4.59 -7.19 -35.90
N SER A 202 -4.15 -6.03 -36.36
CA SER A 202 -3.59 -4.99 -35.45
C SER A 202 -4.63 -4.48 -34.46
N VAL A 203 -5.86 -4.18 -34.94
CA VAL A 203 -6.98 -3.77 -34.07
C VAL A 203 -7.34 -4.87 -33.06
N ARG A 204 -7.38 -6.13 -33.52
CA ARG A 204 -7.64 -7.27 -32.62
C ARG A 204 -6.56 -7.40 -31.52
N ASN A 205 -5.30 -7.26 -31.90
CA ASN A 205 -4.19 -7.32 -30.96
C ASN A 205 -4.22 -6.15 -29.96
N LEU A 206 -4.58 -4.95 -30.42
CA LEU A 206 -4.72 -3.77 -29.55
C LEU A 206 -5.80 -3.97 -28.48
N LYS A 207 -6.91 -4.63 -28.82
CA LYS A 207 -8.00 -4.97 -27.87
C LYS A 207 -7.65 -6.16 -26.96
N ALA A 208 -6.77 -7.07 -27.39
CA ALA A 208 -6.48 -8.31 -26.68
C ALA A 208 -5.34 -8.21 -25.65
N GLN A 209 -4.46 -7.21 -25.75
CA GLN A 209 -3.31 -7.10 -24.85
C GLN A 209 -3.71 -6.48 -23.49
N PRO A 210 -3.56 -7.22 -22.38
CA PRO A 210 -3.56 -6.60 -21.07
C PRO A 210 -2.37 -5.64 -20.95
N LEU A 211 -2.54 -4.53 -20.24
CA LEU A 211 -1.44 -3.58 -19.98
C LEU A 211 -0.31 -4.29 -19.22
N PRO A 212 0.92 -4.38 -19.76
CA PRO A 212 2.07 -4.76 -18.95
C PRO A 212 2.40 -3.59 -18.01
N VAL A 213 1.97 -3.68 -16.76
CA VAL A 213 2.23 -2.65 -15.73
C VAL A 213 3.73 -2.49 -15.43
N ALA A 214 4.55 -3.48 -15.83
CA ALA A 214 5.99 -3.48 -15.63
C ALA A 214 6.76 -2.45 -16.48
N ASP A 215 6.24 -2.04 -17.63
CA ASP A 215 6.96 -1.17 -18.57
C ASP A 215 6.79 0.33 -18.32
N VAL A 216 5.98 0.72 -17.35
CA VAL A 216 5.69 2.14 -17.04
C VAL A 216 6.68 2.74 -16.03
N LEU A 217 7.54 1.93 -15.41
CA LEU A 217 8.48 2.34 -14.36
C LEU A 217 9.97 2.11 -14.72
N ALA A 218 10.27 1.87 -15.99
CA ALA A 218 11.65 1.76 -16.50
C ALA A 218 12.23 3.11 -16.93
#